data_2adeb6cfc165189d1399052425714b7d
#
_entry.id   2adeb6cfc165189d1399052425714b7d
#
_cell.length_a   1.000
_cell.length_b   1.000
_cell.length_c   1.000
_cell.angle_alpha   90.00
_cell.angle_beta   90.00
_cell.angle_gamma   90.00
#
_symmetry.space_group_name_H-M   'P 1'
#
loop_
_entity.id
_entity.type
_entity.pdbx_description
1 polymer ?
#
loop_
_entity_poly.entity_id
_entity_poly.type
_entity_poly.pdbx_seq_one_letter_code
_entity_poly.pdbx_strand_id
1 'polypeptide(L)'
;MRVTVINDRTSSGELGHAIRTELDTLLEQLACERLFYDVRKDDLHYCIGCFNCWVKTPGICVFADLGRTICRSCCQSDLALYVSPLRYGCYSPTIRRVLDRQLPSVLPFFQTIHHELHHTPRYERYPQLIMIGYGPDITAAEADTFKSLTDANALNFQTATAKTYICRDIESIAPIMNSIKSLM
;
A
#
# COMPACT_ATOMS: atom_id res chain seq x y z
N MET A 1 -6.84 -16.91 -2.12
CA MET A 1 -6.69 -15.45 -2.15
C MET A 1 -5.22 -15.11 -2.25
N ARG A 2 -4.85 -14.15 -3.09
CA ARG A 2 -3.47 -13.67 -3.25
C ARG A 2 -3.30 -12.32 -2.57
N VAL A 3 -2.30 -12.21 -1.71
CA VAL A 3 -2.03 -11.03 -0.88
C VAL A 3 -0.63 -10.51 -1.15
N THR A 4 -0.51 -9.23 -1.49
CA THR A 4 0.78 -8.54 -1.55
C THR A 4 0.92 -7.64 -0.33
N VAL A 5 1.97 -7.86 0.46
CA VAL A 5 2.32 -7.04 1.63
C VAL A 5 3.57 -6.23 1.33
N ILE A 6 3.46 -4.92 1.50
CA ILE A 6 4.56 -3.96 1.31
C ILE A 6 4.88 -3.36 2.67
N ASN A 7 6.04 -3.67 3.19
CA ASN A 7 6.49 -3.25 4.51
C ASN A 7 7.69 -2.31 4.40
N ASP A 8 7.63 -1.18 5.11
CA ASP A 8 8.80 -0.30 5.23
C ASP A 8 9.82 -0.89 6.19
N ARG A 9 10.99 -1.24 5.66
CA ARG A 9 12.12 -1.73 6.45
C ARG A 9 13.17 -0.67 6.77
N THR A 10 12.93 0.60 6.47
CA THR A 10 13.87 1.69 6.80
C THR A 10 13.83 2.06 8.27
N SER A 11 12.70 1.86 8.94
CA SER A 11 12.59 1.98 10.40
C SER A 11 12.81 0.61 11.05
N SER A 12 13.90 0.46 11.76
CA SER A 12 14.27 -0.76 12.49
C SER A 12 13.51 -0.93 13.82
N GLY A 13 12.33 -0.33 13.96
CA GLY A 13 11.56 -0.38 15.20
C GLY A 13 10.93 -1.76 15.44
N GLU A 14 10.94 -2.18 16.72
CA GLU A 14 10.34 -3.43 17.19
C GLU A 14 8.88 -3.61 16.75
N LEU A 15 8.09 -2.54 16.81
CA LEU A 15 6.66 -2.54 16.44
C LEU A 15 6.43 -2.90 14.97
N GLY A 16 7.22 -2.32 14.06
CA GLY A 16 7.12 -2.64 12.63
C GLY A 16 7.50 -4.10 12.31
N HIS A 17 8.49 -4.63 13.02
CA HIS A 17 8.88 -6.03 12.90
C HIS A 17 7.78 -6.97 13.44
N ALA A 18 7.21 -6.65 14.60
CA ALA A 18 6.12 -7.43 15.19
C ALA A 18 4.88 -7.46 14.28
N ILE A 19 4.44 -6.32 13.75
CA ILE A 19 3.33 -6.26 12.77
C ILE A 19 3.60 -7.16 11.57
N ARG A 20 4.80 -7.09 11.02
CA ARG A 20 5.20 -7.88 9.84
C ARG A 20 5.15 -9.38 10.14
N THR A 21 5.63 -9.81 11.32
CA THR A 21 5.66 -11.21 11.75
C THR A 21 4.24 -11.74 11.98
N GLU A 22 3.40 -10.99 12.66
CA GLU A 22 2.01 -11.38 12.90
C GLU A 22 1.17 -11.45 11.61
N LEU A 23 1.43 -10.57 10.65
CA LEU A 23 0.83 -10.65 9.31
C LEU A 23 1.23 -11.93 8.58
N ASP A 24 2.52 -12.31 8.62
CA ASP A 24 2.98 -13.54 7.97
C ASP A 24 2.30 -14.78 8.58
N THR A 25 2.25 -14.84 9.90
CA THR A 25 1.58 -15.90 10.66
C THR A 25 0.08 -15.97 10.31
N LEU A 26 -0.61 -14.83 10.30
CA LEU A 26 -2.03 -14.76 9.96
C LEU A 26 -2.28 -15.27 8.53
N LEU A 27 -1.53 -14.76 7.55
CA LEU A 27 -1.71 -15.12 6.15
C LEU A 27 -1.35 -16.58 5.87
N GLU A 28 -0.42 -17.16 6.63
CA GLU A 28 -0.11 -18.58 6.59
C GLU A 28 -1.27 -19.42 7.11
N GLN A 29 -1.82 -19.07 8.28
CA GLN A 29 -2.98 -19.75 8.87
C GLN A 29 -4.22 -19.74 7.95
N LEU A 30 -4.37 -18.67 7.15
CA LEU A 30 -5.45 -18.53 6.17
C LEU A 30 -5.15 -19.19 4.82
N ALA A 31 -4.02 -19.88 4.69
CA ALA A 31 -3.57 -20.51 3.45
C ALA A 31 -3.57 -19.57 2.23
N CYS A 32 -3.24 -18.29 2.44
CA CYS A 32 -3.14 -17.31 1.37
C CYS A 32 -1.83 -17.47 0.57
N GLU A 33 -1.91 -17.28 -0.74
CA GLU A 33 -0.73 -16.99 -1.55
C GLU A 33 -0.22 -15.61 -1.15
N ARG A 34 0.93 -15.53 -0.48
CA ARG A 34 1.44 -14.29 0.10
C ARG A 34 2.79 -13.88 -0.49
N LEU A 35 2.89 -12.62 -0.89
CA LEU A 35 4.10 -11.99 -1.39
C LEU A 35 4.49 -10.85 -0.44
N PHE A 36 5.67 -10.96 0.17
CA PHE A 36 6.20 -9.93 1.06
C PHE A 36 7.32 -9.14 0.37
N TYR A 37 7.20 -7.82 0.43
CA TYR A 37 8.22 -6.86 0.00
C TYR A 37 8.63 -5.99 1.18
N ASP A 38 9.75 -6.34 1.81
CA ASP A 38 10.40 -5.56 2.85
C ASP A 38 11.26 -4.47 2.18
N VAL A 39 10.69 -3.28 1.97
CA VAL A 39 11.26 -2.23 1.12
C VAL A 39 12.21 -1.34 1.92
N ARG A 40 13.39 -1.08 1.35
CA ARG A 40 14.37 -0.12 1.85
C ARG A 40 14.42 1.12 0.96
N LYS A 41 15.07 2.17 1.47
CA LYS A 41 15.20 3.45 0.76
C LYS A 41 15.78 3.30 -0.65
N ASP A 42 16.75 2.43 -0.86
CA ASP A 42 17.52 2.33 -2.10
C ASP A 42 17.06 1.19 -3.03
N ASP A 43 15.98 0.46 -2.68
CA ASP A 43 15.47 -0.67 -3.46
C ASP A 43 14.72 -0.22 -4.73
N LEU A 44 14.31 1.04 -4.82
CA LEU A 44 13.57 1.59 -5.95
C LEU A 44 13.86 3.07 -6.20
N HIS A 45 13.85 3.44 -7.46
CA HIS A 45 14.00 4.83 -7.91
C HIS A 45 12.72 5.64 -7.65
N TYR A 46 12.86 6.97 -7.55
CA TYR A 46 11.72 7.88 -7.59
C TYR A 46 11.02 7.83 -8.94
N CYS A 47 9.73 8.07 -8.97
CA CYS A 47 9.04 8.36 -10.22
C CYS A 47 9.54 9.70 -10.76
N ILE A 48 10.06 9.71 -11.97
CA ILE A 48 10.59 10.92 -12.63
C ILE A 48 9.57 11.60 -13.54
N GLY A 49 8.32 11.14 -13.56
CA GLY A 49 7.27 11.73 -14.39
C GLY A 49 7.50 11.60 -15.89
N CYS A 50 8.26 10.61 -16.36
CA CYS A 50 8.60 10.44 -17.78
C CYS A 50 7.44 9.93 -18.64
N PHE A 51 6.34 9.45 -18.02
CA PHE A 51 5.14 8.89 -18.66
C PHE A 51 5.38 7.72 -19.64
N ASN A 52 6.57 7.14 -19.68
CA ASN A 52 6.87 6.00 -20.54
C ASN A 52 5.96 4.79 -20.27
N CYS A 53 5.53 4.61 -19.02
CA CYS A 53 4.55 3.59 -18.62
C CYS A 53 3.14 3.79 -19.19
N TRP A 54 2.89 4.91 -19.87
CA TRP A 54 1.68 5.18 -20.62
C TRP A 54 1.90 5.21 -22.12
N VAL A 55 3.04 5.74 -22.57
CA VAL A 55 3.30 6.06 -23.98
C VAL A 55 4.15 5.00 -24.70
N LYS A 56 5.30 4.61 -24.11
CA LYS A 56 6.25 3.69 -24.77
C LYS A 56 6.04 2.23 -24.40
N THR A 57 5.82 1.96 -23.12
CA THR A 57 5.64 0.61 -22.57
C THR A 57 4.43 0.57 -21.65
N PRO A 58 3.19 0.60 -22.22
CA PRO A 58 1.98 0.68 -21.42
C PRO A 58 1.92 -0.35 -20.31
N GLY A 59 1.71 0.12 -19.06
CA GLY A 59 1.67 -0.73 -17.87
C GLY A 59 3.03 -1.11 -17.28
N ILE A 60 4.16 -0.69 -17.91
CA ILE A 60 5.51 -1.07 -17.46
C ILE A 60 6.36 0.18 -17.20
N CYS A 61 6.86 0.33 -15.97
CA CYS A 61 7.77 1.43 -15.64
C CYS A 61 9.13 1.25 -16.34
N VAL A 62 9.76 2.36 -16.73
CA VAL A 62 11.11 2.36 -17.34
C VAL A 62 12.18 1.78 -16.40
N PHE A 63 12.07 2.02 -15.10
CA PHE A 63 12.98 1.45 -14.11
C PHE A 63 12.68 -0.03 -13.86
N ALA A 64 13.66 -0.89 -14.12
CA ALA A 64 13.57 -2.34 -13.88
C ALA A 64 14.04 -2.69 -12.47
N ASP A 65 13.37 -2.11 -11.46
CA ASP A 65 13.68 -2.24 -10.05
C ASP A 65 12.52 -2.89 -9.27
N LEU A 66 12.64 -2.93 -7.94
CA LEU A 66 11.62 -3.51 -7.05
C LEU A 66 10.26 -2.83 -7.21
N GLY A 67 10.21 -1.52 -7.51
CA GLY A 67 8.96 -0.79 -7.73
C GLY A 67 8.13 -1.32 -8.91
N ARG A 68 8.78 -1.78 -10.01
CA ARG A 68 8.11 -2.44 -11.12
C ARG A 68 7.50 -3.79 -10.68
N THR A 69 8.24 -4.56 -9.90
CA THR A 69 7.80 -5.86 -9.40
C THR A 69 6.61 -5.70 -8.45
N ILE A 70 6.69 -4.76 -7.49
CA ILE A 70 5.60 -4.46 -6.56
C ILE A 70 4.33 -4.02 -7.30
N CYS A 71 4.43 -3.10 -8.27
CA CYS A 71 3.29 -2.64 -9.06
C CYS A 71 2.59 -3.82 -9.75
N ARG A 72 3.35 -4.70 -10.40
CA ARG A 72 2.80 -5.91 -11.04
C ARG A 72 2.12 -6.82 -10.02
N SER A 73 2.75 -7.07 -8.87
CA SER A 73 2.19 -7.94 -7.84
C SER A 73 0.89 -7.38 -7.27
N CYS A 74 0.82 -6.06 -6.99
CA CYS A 74 -0.41 -5.42 -6.55
C CYS A 74 -1.54 -5.61 -7.58
N CYS A 75 -1.29 -5.36 -8.87
CA CYS A 75 -2.29 -5.55 -9.92
C CYS A 75 -2.79 -7.01 -10.06
N GLN A 76 -2.02 -7.98 -9.59
CA GLN A 76 -2.35 -9.41 -9.66
C GLN A 76 -2.90 -9.97 -8.36
N SER A 77 -3.03 -9.16 -7.32
CA SER A 77 -3.48 -9.57 -5.98
C SER A 77 -4.96 -9.24 -5.76
N ASP A 78 -5.57 -9.97 -4.84
CA ASP A 78 -6.89 -9.67 -4.32
C ASP A 78 -6.82 -8.61 -3.21
N LEU A 79 -5.68 -8.54 -2.51
CA LEU A 79 -5.42 -7.60 -1.42
C LEU A 79 -4.01 -7.04 -1.51
N ALA A 80 -3.88 -5.71 -1.45
CA ALA A 80 -2.63 -4.98 -1.27
C ALA A 80 -2.59 -4.37 0.14
N LEU A 81 -1.61 -4.76 0.94
CA LEU A 81 -1.46 -4.35 2.33
C LEU A 81 -0.14 -3.59 2.49
N TYR A 82 -0.23 -2.37 2.99
CA TYR A 82 0.93 -1.51 3.23
C TYR A 82 1.14 -1.30 4.73
N VAL A 83 2.37 -1.47 5.19
CA VAL A 83 2.78 -1.25 6.57
C VAL A 83 3.82 -0.14 6.58
N SER A 84 3.52 0.96 7.27
CA SER A 84 4.33 2.17 7.26
C SER A 84 4.45 2.78 8.65
N PRO A 85 5.67 3.18 9.08
CA PRO A 85 5.75 4.13 10.18
C PRO A 85 5.02 5.40 9.77
N LEU A 86 4.27 5.98 10.71
CA LEU A 86 3.45 7.16 10.47
C LEU A 86 4.15 8.38 11.05
N ARG A 87 4.24 9.45 10.26
CA ARG A 87 4.79 10.74 10.66
C ARG A 87 3.92 11.86 10.10
N TYR A 88 3.47 12.74 10.96
CA TYR A 88 2.62 13.89 10.59
C TYR A 88 1.37 13.48 9.80
N GLY A 89 0.79 12.33 10.13
CA GLY A 89 -0.37 11.78 9.41
C GLY A 89 -0.07 11.24 8.00
N CYS A 90 1.21 11.05 7.63
CA CYS A 90 1.61 10.58 6.30
C CYS A 90 2.42 9.28 6.38
N TYR A 91 2.46 8.58 5.25
CA TYR A 91 3.36 7.43 5.05
C TYR A 91 4.82 7.85 5.17
N SER A 92 5.68 6.88 5.46
CA SER A 92 7.11 7.07 5.32
C SER A 92 7.52 7.45 3.88
N PRO A 93 8.67 8.11 3.70
CA PRO A 93 9.18 8.42 2.37
C PRO A 93 9.36 7.17 1.48
N THR A 94 9.66 6.02 2.08
CA THR A 94 9.82 4.75 1.37
C THR A 94 8.48 4.24 0.82
N ILE A 95 7.45 4.18 1.66
CA ILE A 95 6.12 3.75 1.23
C ILE A 95 5.51 4.78 0.26
N ARG A 96 5.70 6.08 0.49
CA ARG A 96 5.28 7.11 -0.46
C ARG A 96 5.87 6.87 -1.84
N ARG A 97 7.15 6.55 -1.93
CA ARG A 97 7.82 6.22 -3.21
C ARG A 97 7.20 5.00 -3.89
N VAL A 98 6.84 3.95 -3.13
CA VAL A 98 6.14 2.78 -3.68
C VAL A 98 4.79 3.19 -4.27
N LEU A 99 4.02 4.03 -3.57
CA LEU A 99 2.72 4.52 -4.03
C LEU A 99 2.86 5.36 -5.32
N ASP A 100 3.82 6.28 -5.38
CA ASP A 100 4.11 7.08 -6.59
C ASP A 100 4.50 6.20 -7.80
N ARG A 101 5.03 5.00 -7.55
CA ARG A 101 5.42 4.04 -8.58
C ARG A 101 4.29 3.09 -9.02
N GLN A 102 3.05 3.29 -8.49
CA GLN A 102 1.85 2.56 -8.96
C GLN A 102 1.21 3.17 -10.22
N LEU A 103 1.72 4.29 -10.71
CA LEU A 103 1.21 4.97 -11.91
C LEU A 103 1.00 4.06 -13.13
N PRO A 104 1.83 3.01 -13.38
CA PRO A 104 1.59 2.07 -14.48
C PRO A 104 0.27 1.30 -14.39
N SER A 105 -0.33 1.21 -13.21
CA SER A 105 -1.59 0.49 -12.98
C SER A 105 -2.84 1.20 -13.52
N VAL A 106 -2.74 2.49 -13.84
CA VAL A 106 -3.84 3.30 -14.39
C VAL A 106 -3.54 3.79 -15.81
N LEU A 107 -4.56 4.28 -16.50
CA LEU A 107 -4.44 4.88 -17.84
C LEU A 107 -4.18 6.40 -17.75
N PRO A 108 -3.64 7.02 -18.83
CA PRO A 108 -3.45 8.47 -18.87
C PRO A 108 -4.75 9.27 -19.05
N PHE A 109 -5.86 8.61 -19.25
CA PHE A 109 -7.16 9.23 -19.41
C PHE A 109 -7.81 9.55 -18.08
N PHE A 110 -8.76 10.49 -18.06
CA PHE A 110 -9.44 10.93 -16.85
C PHE A 110 -10.92 10.57 -16.86
N GLN A 111 -11.44 10.38 -15.66
CA GLN A 111 -12.87 10.25 -15.37
C GLN A 111 -13.20 11.07 -14.13
N THR A 112 -14.45 11.46 -13.99
CA THR A 112 -14.93 12.16 -12.79
C THR A 112 -15.52 11.15 -11.80
N ILE A 113 -15.02 11.13 -10.57
CA ILE A 113 -15.53 10.32 -9.45
C ILE A 113 -15.77 11.29 -8.29
N HIS A 114 -16.98 11.35 -7.75
CA HIS A 114 -17.35 12.24 -6.63
C HIS A 114 -16.94 13.71 -6.84
N HIS A 115 -17.09 14.22 -8.07
CA HIS A 115 -16.71 15.59 -8.49
C HIS A 115 -15.18 15.84 -8.54
N GLU A 116 -14.36 14.82 -8.44
CA GLU A 116 -12.90 14.88 -8.57
C GLU A 116 -12.44 14.19 -9.85
N LEU A 117 -11.31 14.66 -10.42
CA LEU A 117 -10.70 14.06 -11.60
C LEU A 117 -9.73 12.96 -11.20
N HIS A 118 -9.96 11.74 -11.66
CA HIS A 118 -9.11 10.58 -11.43
C HIS A 118 -8.72 9.91 -12.73
N HIS A 119 -7.59 9.23 -12.75
CA HIS A 119 -7.21 8.39 -13.89
C HIS A 119 -8.20 7.25 -14.09
N THR A 120 -8.46 6.89 -15.34
CA THR A 120 -9.30 5.73 -15.66
C THR A 120 -8.55 4.42 -15.36
N PRO A 121 -9.28 3.34 -15.00
CA PRO A 121 -8.67 2.05 -14.71
C PRO A 121 -8.04 1.44 -15.98
N ARG A 122 -6.88 0.78 -15.80
CA ARG A 122 -6.24 -0.03 -16.85
C ARG A 122 -6.74 -1.47 -16.85
N TYR A 123 -7.14 -1.98 -15.70
CA TYR A 123 -7.55 -3.36 -15.48
C TYR A 123 -9.01 -3.42 -15.02
N GLU A 124 -9.66 -4.56 -15.21
CA GLU A 124 -11.04 -4.78 -14.78
C GLU A 124 -11.17 -4.93 -13.27
N ARG A 125 -10.11 -5.36 -12.59
CA ARG A 125 -10.09 -5.60 -11.15
C ARG A 125 -8.86 -4.98 -10.51
N TYR A 126 -9.05 -4.43 -9.31
CA TYR A 126 -7.99 -3.91 -8.45
C TYR A 126 -8.07 -4.55 -7.07
N PRO A 127 -6.94 -4.66 -6.37
CA PRO A 127 -6.92 -5.23 -5.03
C PRO A 127 -7.71 -4.37 -4.05
N GLN A 128 -8.26 -5.00 -3.03
CA GLN A 128 -8.64 -4.27 -1.82
C GLN A 128 -7.39 -3.62 -1.22
N LEU A 129 -7.55 -2.50 -0.52
CA LEU A 129 -6.46 -1.73 0.06
C LEU A 129 -6.53 -1.77 1.58
N ILE A 130 -5.44 -2.21 2.22
CA ILE A 130 -5.26 -2.07 3.67
C ILE A 130 -3.99 -1.25 3.93
N MET A 131 -4.13 -0.23 4.76
CA MET A 131 -3.02 0.61 5.22
C MET A 131 -2.89 0.49 6.74
N ILE A 132 -1.73 0.04 7.23
CA ILE A 132 -1.39 0.01 8.66
C ILE A 132 -0.34 1.09 8.90
N GLY A 133 -0.75 2.15 9.58
CA GLY A 133 0.16 3.17 10.09
C GLY A 133 0.58 2.84 11.52
N TYR A 134 1.87 2.90 11.83
CA TYR A 134 2.35 2.57 13.17
C TYR A 134 3.31 3.60 13.76
N GLY A 135 3.30 3.69 15.07
CA GLY A 135 4.17 4.55 15.87
C GLY A 135 3.57 4.86 17.24
N PRO A 136 4.39 5.06 18.29
CA PRO A 136 3.90 5.22 19.67
C PRO A 136 3.15 6.55 19.91
N ASP A 137 3.56 7.62 19.22
CA ASP A 137 3.13 8.99 19.52
C ASP A 137 2.12 9.53 18.48
N ILE A 138 1.39 8.65 17.78
CA ILE A 138 0.41 9.07 16.78
C ILE A 138 -0.77 9.77 17.47
N THR A 139 -0.96 11.03 17.17
CA THR A 139 -2.09 11.84 17.66
C THR A 139 -3.40 11.47 16.96
N ALA A 140 -4.53 11.87 17.51
CA ALA A 140 -5.83 11.68 16.85
C ALA A 140 -5.89 12.41 15.50
N ALA A 141 -5.38 13.64 15.42
CA ALA A 141 -5.35 14.42 14.18
C ALA A 141 -4.49 13.76 13.09
N GLU A 142 -3.36 13.15 13.45
CA GLU A 142 -2.54 12.39 12.51
C GLU A 142 -3.23 11.12 12.04
N ALA A 143 -3.96 10.42 12.92
CA ALA A 143 -4.74 9.25 12.57
C ALA A 143 -5.86 9.61 11.58
N ASP A 144 -6.58 10.71 11.80
CA ASP A 144 -7.63 11.22 10.92
C ASP A 144 -7.05 11.62 9.55
N THR A 145 -5.90 12.31 9.54
CA THR A 145 -5.19 12.66 8.31
C THR A 145 -4.78 11.42 7.53
N PHE A 146 -4.23 10.41 8.20
CA PHE A 146 -3.82 9.16 7.57
C PHE A 146 -5.01 8.40 6.97
N LYS A 147 -6.14 8.38 7.68
CA LYS A 147 -7.37 7.78 7.17
C LYS A 147 -7.85 8.49 5.91
N SER A 148 -7.92 9.83 5.93
CA SER A 148 -8.33 10.62 4.76
C SER A 148 -7.39 10.40 3.57
N LEU A 149 -6.09 10.28 3.82
CA LEU A 149 -5.09 9.97 2.79
C LEU A 149 -5.26 8.56 2.22
N THR A 150 -5.62 7.57 3.04
CA THR A 150 -5.94 6.22 2.60
C THR A 150 -7.19 6.20 1.71
N ASP A 151 -8.24 6.92 2.13
CA ASP A 151 -9.48 7.01 1.36
C ASP A 151 -9.25 7.68 0.00
N ALA A 152 -8.44 8.74 -0.07
CA ALA A 152 -8.04 9.38 -1.33
C ALA A 152 -7.21 8.45 -2.23
N ASN A 153 -6.29 7.66 -1.65
CA ASN A 153 -5.54 6.66 -2.42
C ASN A 153 -6.42 5.52 -2.92
N ALA A 154 -7.46 5.14 -2.19
CA ALA A 154 -8.42 4.14 -2.66
C ALA A 154 -9.08 4.57 -3.98
N LEU A 155 -9.49 5.83 -4.09
CA LEU A 155 -10.02 6.39 -5.33
C LEU A 155 -8.99 6.36 -6.46
N ASN A 156 -7.75 6.80 -6.17
CA ASN A 156 -6.66 6.80 -7.16
C ASN A 156 -6.29 5.40 -7.65
N PHE A 157 -6.36 4.39 -6.78
CA PHE A 157 -6.05 3.00 -7.12
C PHE A 157 -7.26 2.20 -7.57
N GLN A 158 -8.38 2.86 -7.83
CA GLN A 158 -9.60 2.22 -8.36
C GLN A 158 -10.11 1.06 -7.47
N THR A 159 -9.79 1.09 -6.16
CA THR A 159 -10.24 0.03 -5.25
C THR A 159 -11.62 0.35 -4.67
N ALA A 160 -12.48 -0.66 -4.62
CA ALA A 160 -13.81 -0.53 -4.04
C ALA A 160 -13.81 -0.47 -2.50
N THR A 161 -12.76 -0.99 -1.88
CA THR A 161 -12.69 -1.11 -0.41
C THR A 161 -11.30 -0.74 0.09
N ALA A 162 -11.25 0.21 1.02
CA ALA A 162 -10.04 0.55 1.76
C ALA A 162 -10.28 0.45 3.27
N LYS A 163 -9.27 0.00 3.99
CA LYS A 163 -9.27 -0.04 5.46
C LYS A 163 -7.97 0.55 5.99
N THR A 164 -8.11 1.36 7.04
CA THR A 164 -7.00 2.00 7.73
C THR A 164 -6.93 1.49 9.16
N TYR A 165 -5.73 1.09 9.57
CA TYR A 165 -5.45 0.70 10.96
C TYR A 165 -4.31 1.54 11.51
N ILE A 166 -4.42 1.89 12.79
CA ILE A 166 -3.38 2.61 13.55
C ILE A 166 -2.89 1.70 14.65
N CYS A 167 -1.60 1.39 14.64
CA CYS A 167 -0.93 0.55 15.62
C CYS A 167 0.03 1.41 16.46
N ARG A 168 -0.30 1.64 17.74
CA ARG A 168 0.53 2.48 18.64
C ARG A 168 1.50 1.68 19.50
N ASP A 169 1.14 0.43 19.79
CA ASP A 169 1.84 -0.47 20.69
C ASP A 169 1.66 -1.93 20.27
N ILE A 170 2.31 -2.82 20.95
CA ILE A 170 2.27 -4.28 20.69
C ILE A 170 0.86 -4.84 20.95
N GLU A 171 0.16 -4.33 21.96
CA GLU A 171 -1.19 -4.77 22.33
C GLU A 171 -2.21 -4.46 21.22
N SER A 172 -1.98 -3.42 20.45
CA SER A 172 -2.81 -3.03 19.28
C SER A 172 -2.75 -4.02 18.13
N ILE A 173 -1.72 -4.88 18.04
CA ILE A 173 -1.51 -5.76 16.89
C ILE A 173 -2.61 -6.83 16.80
N ALA A 174 -2.89 -7.54 17.88
CA ALA A 174 -3.85 -8.64 17.88
C ALA A 174 -5.28 -8.22 17.46
N PRO A 175 -5.85 -7.10 17.95
CA PRO A 175 -7.12 -6.57 17.45
C PRO A 175 -7.09 -6.25 15.95
N ILE A 176 -5.99 -5.69 15.45
CA ILE A 176 -5.81 -5.37 14.01
C ILE A 176 -5.80 -6.66 13.19
N MET A 177 -5.04 -7.68 13.60
CA MET A 177 -4.98 -8.97 12.91
C MET A 177 -6.35 -9.65 12.88
N ASN A 178 -7.11 -9.61 13.97
CA ASN A 178 -8.48 -10.15 14.03
C ASN A 178 -9.41 -9.39 13.07
N SER A 179 -9.29 -8.06 12.99
CA SER A 179 -10.07 -7.27 12.03
C SER A 179 -9.70 -7.60 10.57
N ILE A 180 -8.42 -7.77 10.26
CA ILE A 180 -7.97 -8.18 8.92
C ILE A 180 -8.50 -9.57 8.58
N LYS A 181 -8.43 -10.52 9.52
CA LYS A 181 -8.97 -11.88 9.35
C LYS A 181 -10.46 -11.87 8.99
N SER A 182 -11.23 -10.98 9.57
CA SER A 182 -12.68 -10.90 9.29
C SER A 182 -13.02 -10.32 7.91
N LEU A 183 -12.05 -9.71 7.21
CA LEU A 183 -12.23 -9.17 5.86
C LEU A 183 -11.84 -10.19 4.75
N MET A 184 -11.23 -11.29 5.14
CA MET A 184 -10.68 -12.32 4.24
C MET A 184 -11.55 -13.57 4.19
#